data_dbb2523bafeb91e1e97f7940f2b08097
#
_entry.id   dbb2523bafeb91e1e97f7940f2b08097
#
_cell.length_a   1.000
_cell.length_b   1.000
_cell.length_c   1.000
_cell.angle_alpha   90.00
_cell.angle_beta   90.00
_cell.angle_gamma   90.00
#
_symmetry.space_group_name_H-M   'P 1'
#
loop_
_entity.id
_entity.type
_entity.pdbx_description
1 polymer ?
#
loop_
_entity_poly.entity_id
_entity_poly.type
_entity_poly.pdbx_seq_one_letter_code
_entity_poly.pdbx_strand_id
1 'polypeptide(L)'
;MANTFTDYAVFMLLTKIFSVPLERVWLAKLVSGGLAMTVSFLLNCGWVFASQDARRSGQVGRFLVTTISASWGIQLGLTQFFSSVWPAPGLAAFAALRSLGLPAMAPGIVTLPAAIKTVAFGLATLASMTWNFVLYRTWVFRTASP
;
A
#
# COMPACT_ATOMS: atom_id res chain seq x y z
N MET A 1 -6.27 7.99 -4.59
CA MET A 1 -6.29 7.01 -5.71
C MET A 1 -4.95 6.99 -6.46
N ALA A 2 -4.41 8.12 -6.96
CA ALA A 2 -3.12 8.14 -7.68
C ALA A 2 -1.96 7.50 -6.89
N ASN A 3 -1.84 7.77 -5.60
CA ASN A 3 -0.80 7.23 -4.73
C ASN A 3 -0.81 5.69 -4.64
N THR A 4 -1.99 5.09 -4.45
CA THR A 4 -2.13 3.63 -4.37
C THR A 4 -1.82 2.96 -5.71
N PHE A 5 -2.21 3.59 -6.81
CA PHE A 5 -1.89 3.09 -8.14
C PHE A 5 -0.38 3.13 -8.41
N THR A 6 0.28 4.26 -8.09
CA THR A 6 1.74 4.41 -8.23
C THR A 6 2.48 3.38 -7.38
N ASP A 7 2.09 3.23 -6.10
CA ASP A 7 2.66 2.25 -5.18
C ASP A 7 2.55 0.82 -5.74
N TYR A 8 1.35 0.43 -6.19
CA TYR A 8 1.13 -0.90 -6.76
C TYR A 8 1.93 -1.13 -8.05
N ALA A 9 1.92 -0.16 -8.97
CA ALA A 9 2.64 -0.27 -10.23
C ALA A 9 4.16 -0.43 -9.99
N VAL A 10 4.73 0.40 -9.12
CA VAL A 10 6.16 0.31 -8.76
C VAL A 10 6.46 -1.00 -8.03
N PHE A 11 5.60 -1.43 -7.11
CA PHE A 11 5.75 -2.69 -6.39
C PHE A 11 5.78 -3.89 -7.35
N MET A 12 4.84 -3.97 -8.29
CA MET A 12 4.79 -5.06 -9.27
C MET A 12 5.97 -5.01 -10.24
N LEU A 13 6.37 -3.82 -10.67
CA LEU A 13 7.54 -3.63 -11.54
C LEU A 13 8.81 -4.12 -10.85
N LEU A 14 9.07 -3.69 -9.61
CA LEU A 14 10.24 -4.10 -8.84
C LEU A 14 10.24 -5.62 -8.61
N THR A 15 9.10 -6.20 -8.22
CA THR A 15 9.02 -7.64 -7.99
C THR A 15 9.21 -8.46 -9.26
N LYS A 16 8.87 -7.92 -10.44
CA LYS A 16 9.06 -8.58 -11.73
C LYS A 16 10.51 -8.44 -12.22
N ILE A 17 11.07 -7.22 -12.21
CA ILE A 17 12.44 -6.95 -12.71
C ILE A 17 13.49 -7.69 -11.86
N PHE A 18 13.38 -7.61 -10.54
CA PHE A 18 14.35 -8.21 -9.63
C PHE A 18 14.00 -9.65 -9.22
N SER A 19 12.94 -10.24 -9.79
CA SER A 19 12.46 -11.59 -9.46
C SER A 19 12.38 -11.82 -7.95
N VAL A 20 11.90 -10.81 -7.19
CA VAL A 20 11.90 -10.80 -5.73
C VAL A 20 11.09 -11.99 -5.20
N PRO A 21 11.72 -12.90 -4.42
CA PRO A 21 11.04 -14.05 -3.84
C PRO A 21 9.99 -13.59 -2.80
N LEU A 22 9.00 -14.45 -2.52
CA LEU A 22 7.90 -14.14 -1.61
C LEU A 22 8.37 -13.77 -0.20
N GLU A 23 9.47 -14.36 0.26
CA GLU A 23 10.04 -14.08 1.58
C GLU A 23 10.64 -12.66 1.70
N ARG A 24 10.98 -12.03 0.58
CA ARG A 24 11.62 -10.70 0.52
C ARG A 24 10.74 -9.61 -0.10
N VAL A 25 9.44 -9.88 -0.26
CA VAL A 25 8.48 -8.92 -0.84
C VAL A 25 8.44 -7.60 -0.06
N TRP A 26 8.74 -7.62 1.23
CA TRP A 26 8.82 -6.43 2.06
C TRP A 26 9.83 -5.38 1.55
N LEU A 27 10.95 -5.82 0.93
CA LEU A 27 11.94 -4.89 0.33
C LEU A 27 11.34 -4.10 -0.83
N ALA A 28 10.67 -4.81 -1.76
CA ALA A 28 9.99 -4.16 -2.87
C ALA A 28 8.88 -3.21 -2.38
N LYS A 29 8.16 -3.60 -1.33
CA LYS A 29 7.12 -2.78 -0.72
C LYS A 29 7.67 -1.55 -0.01
N LEU A 30 8.80 -1.66 0.67
CA LEU A 30 9.47 -0.53 1.31
C LEU A 30 9.87 0.53 0.29
N VAL A 31 10.46 0.12 -0.84
CA VAL A 31 10.87 1.04 -1.91
C VAL A 31 9.66 1.65 -2.61
N SER A 32 8.66 0.84 -2.99
CA SER A 32 7.46 1.33 -3.68
C SER A 32 6.66 2.30 -2.79
N GLY A 33 6.50 1.99 -1.52
CA GLY A 33 5.83 2.84 -0.53
C GLY A 33 6.57 4.16 -0.31
N GLY A 34 7.90 4.14 -0.23
CA GLY A 34 8.73 5.34 -0.13
C GLY A 34 8.58 6.26 -1.34
N LEU A 35 8.64 5.70 -2.55
CA LEU A 35 8.43 6.47 -3.78
C LEU A 35 7.01 7.04 -3.86
N ALA A 36 5.99 6.23 -3.57
CA ALA A 36 4.60 6.69 -3.58
C ALA A 36 4.36 7.80 -2.54
N MET A 37 4.98 7.69 -1.36
CA MET A 37 4.91 8.72 -0.31
C MET A 37 5.57 10.02 -0.76
N THR A 38 6.74 9.94 -1.41
CA THR A 38 7.44 11.11 -1.96
C THR A 38 6.59 11.82 -3.02
N VAL A 39 6.02 11.06 -3.96
CA VAL A 39 5.11 11.60 -4.98
C VAL A 39 3.90 12.26 -4.32
N SER A 40 3.26 11.58 -3.36
CA SER A 40 2.13 12.14 -2.62
C SER A 40 2.49 13.41 -1.87
N PHE A 41 3.64 13.45 -1.23
CA PHE A 41 4.12 14.64 -0.52
C PHE A 41 4.34 15.81 -1.48
N LEU A 42 5.02 15.59 -2.60
CA LEU A 42 5.29 16.64 -3.60
C LEU A 42 3.97 17.19 -4.21
N LEU A 43 3.02 16.32 -4.53
CA LEU A 43 1.72 16.74 -5.04
C LEU A 43 0.92 17.52 -3.99
N ASN A 44 0.99 17.14 -2.72
CA ASN A 44 0.29 17.81 -1.64
C ASN A 44 0.97 19.11 -1.21
N CYS A 45 2.31 19.22 -1.28
CA CYS A 45 3.04 20.45 -0.96
C CYS A 45 2.56 21.63 -1.82
N GLY A 46 2.34 21.41 -3.12
CA GLY A 46 1.88 22.47 -4.01
C GLY A 46 0.40 22.87 -3.83
N TRP A 47 -0.42 21.98 -3.28
CA TRP A 47 -1.88 22.17 -3.27
C TRP A 47 -2.45 22.38 -1.87
N VAL A 48 -1.98 21.65 -0.88
CA VAL A 48 -2.54 21.65 0.49
C VAL A 48 -1.82 22.66 1.38
N PHE A 49 -0.50 22.85 1.19
CA PHE A 49 0.29 23.72 2.07
C PHE A 49 0.42 25.16 1.60
N ALA A 50 0.10 25.46 0.34
CA ALA A 50 0.16 26.82 -0.21
C ALA A 50 -0.88 27.78 0.39
N SER A 51 -1.91 27.29 1.10
CA SER A 51 -3.05 28.09 1.58
C SER A 51 -3.29 28.04 3.09
N GLN A 52 -2.30 27.64 3.94
CA GLN A 52 -2.62 27.34 5.34
C GLN A 52 -1.75 28.04 6.37
N ASP A 53 -2.43 28.75 7.30
CA ASP A 53 -1.85 29.38 8.49
C ASP A 53 -1.10 28.42 9.42
N ALA A 54 -0.08 28.94 10.12
CA ALA A 54 0.80 28.25 11.04
C ALA A 54 0.12 27.44 12.18
N ARG A 55 -1.17 27.66 12.43
CA ARG A 55 -1.97 26.90 13.42
C ARG A 55 -2.16 25.42 13.09
N ARG A 56 -1.90 25.01 11.85
CA ARG A 56 -2.12 23.61 11.38
C ARG A 56 -0.84 22.74 11.43
N SER A 57 0.29 23.26 11.87
CA SER A 57 1.56 22.48 11.92
C SER A 57 1.46 21.19 12.75
N GLY A 58 0.74 21.23 13.88
CA GLY A 58 0.51 20.04 14.72
C GLY A 58 -0.39 18.98 14.05
N GLN A 59 -1.35 19.38 13.22
CA GLN A 59 -2.19 18.44 12.47
C GLN A 59 -1.40 17.78 11.33
N VAL A 60 -0.52 18.53 10.68
CA VAL A 60 0.36 18.00 9.64
C VAL A 60 1.31 16.94 10.22
N GLY A 61 1.91 17.20 11.38
CA GLY A 61 2.76 16.21 12.07
C GLY A 61 2.00 14.92 12.41
N ARG A 62 0.80 15.02 12.98
CA ARG A 62 -0.06 13.86 13.26
C ARG A 62 -0.47 13.11 12.00
N PHE A 63 -0.81 13.83 10.93
CA PHE A 63 -1.12 13.26 9.63
C PHE A 63 0.05 12.45 9.07
N LEU A 64 1.27 13.01 9.09
CA LEU A 64 2.47 12.33 8.61
C LEU A 64 2.77 11.07 9.43
N VAL A 65 2.75 11.16 10.77
CA VAL A 65 2.97 10.00 11.66
C VAL A 65 1.94 8.90 11.37
N THR A 66 0.66 9.25 11.23
CA THR A 66 -0.40 8.28 10.92
C THR A 66 -0.16 7.63 9.57
N THR A 67 0.17 8.41 8.54
CA THR A 67 0.39 7.91 7.18
C THR A 67 1.62 7.00 7.11
N ILE A 68 2.71 7.38 7.77
CA ILE A 68 3.94 6.58 7.83
C ILE A 68 3.69 5.25 8.57
N SER A 69 3.02 5.29 9.72
CA SER A 69 2.70 4.07 10.48
C SER A 69 1.79 3.12 9.71
N ALA A 70 0.82 3.65 8.97
CA ALA A 70 -0.05 2.86 8.12
C ALA A 70 0.70 2.22 6.95
N SER A 71 1.51 2.99 6.24
CA SER A 71 2.20 2.52 5.02
C SER A 71 3.37 1.60 5.33
N TRP A 72 4.19 1.93 6.31
CA TRP A 72 5.38 1.13 6.62
C TRP A 72 5.16 0.14 7.77
N GLY A 73 4.33 0.45 8.75
CA GLY A 73 3.99 -0.51 9.79
C GLY A 73 3.01 -1.57 9.29
N ILE A 74 1.78 -1.14 9.01
CA ILE A 74 0.68 -2.08 8.71
C ILE A 74 0.81 -2.67 7.30
N GLN A 75 0.93 -1.82 6.28
CA GLN A 75 0.89 -2.29 4.90
C GLN A 75 2.10 -3.16 4.54
N LEU A 76 3.31 -2.78 4.97
CA LEU A 76 4.51 -3.57 4.72
C LEU A 76 4.44 -4.91 5.47
N GLY A 77 4.10 -4.88 6.77
CA GLY A 77 4.00 -6.09 7.60
C GLY A 77 2.94 -7.06 7.07
N LEU A 78 1.74 -6.57 6.74
CA LEU A 78 0.66 -7.41 6.20
C LEU A 78 0.97 -7.91 4.79
N THR A 79 1.60 -7.10 3.92
CA THR A 79 2.02 -7.58 2.59
C THR A 79 3.00 -8.75 2.73
N GLN A 80 3.97 -8.65 3.63
CA GLN A 80 4.91 -9.75 3.90
C GLN A 80 4.19 -10.96 4.49
N PHE A 81 3.32 -10.76 5.47
CA PHE A 81 2.56 -11.83 6.12
C PHE A 81 1.73 -12.63 5.10
N PHE A 82 0.92 -11.95 4.30
CA PHE A 82 0.07 -12.61 3.29
C PHE A 82 0.85 -13.16 2.09
N SER A 83 2.09 -12.72 1.88
CA SER A 83 2.92 -13.24 0.79
C SER A 83 3.69 -14.51 1.18
N SER A 84 4.17 -14.60 2.43
CA SER A 84 5.08 -15.67 2.85
C SER A 84 4.56 -16.54 3.98
N VAL A 85 3.84 -15.97 4.96
CA VAL A 85 3.39 -16.73 6.15
C VAL A 85 2.02 -17.37 5.90
N TRP A 86 1.09 -16.61 5.32
CA TRP A 86 -0.26 -17.09 5.04
C TRP A 86 -0.74 -16.72 3.63
N PRO A 87 -0.20 -17.38 2.59
CA PRO A 87 -0.54 -17.09 1.18
C PRO A 87 -1.92 -17.63 0.75
N ALA A 88 -2.69 -18.26 1.64
CA ALA A 88 -3.96 -18.90 1.32
C ALA A 88 -4.95 -18.01 0.50
N PRO A 89 -5.14 -16.72 0.80
CA PRO A 89 -6.02 -15.87 -0.01
C PRO A 89 -5.53 -15.71 -1.46
N GLY A 90 -4.21 -15.59 -1.65
CA GLY A 90 -3.60 -15.49 -2.99
C GLY A 90 -3.68 -16.81 -3.76
N LEU A 91 -3.53 -17.94 -3.08
CA LEU A 91 -3.71 -19.28 -3.66
C LEU A 91 -5.16 -19.48 -4.13
N ALA A 92 -6.15 -19.12 -3.32
CA ALA A 92 -7.56 -19.19 -3.66
C ALA A 92 -7.90 -18.31 -4.87
N ALA A 93 -7.39 -17.08 -4.90
CA ALA A 93 -7.56 -16.19 -6.04
C ALA A 93 -6.93 -16.76 -7.31
N PHE A 94 -5.72 -17.33 -7.24
CA PHE A 94 -5.10 -17.96 -8.40
C PHE A 94 -5.89 -19.19 -8.89
N ALA A 95 -6.42 -20.01 -7.99
CA ALA A 95 -7.28 -21.14 -8.36
C ALA A 95 -8.54 -20.68 -9.11
N ALA A 96 -9.18 -19.60 -8.65
CA ALA A 96 -10.32 -18.99 -9.34
C ALA A 96 -9.93 -18.44 -10.73
N LEU A 97 -8.80 -17.75 -10.85
CA LEU A 97 -8.30 -17.26 -12.15
C LEU A 97 -7.98 -18.42 -13.11
N ARG A 98 -7.46 -19.52 -12.58
CA ARG A 98 -7.16 -20.72 -13.36
C ARG A 98 -8.42 -21.39 -13.86
N SER A 99 -9.50 -21.47 -13.08
CA SER A 99 -10.78 -22.03 -13.51
C SER A 99 -11.42 -21.23 -14.65
N LEU A 100 -11.09 -19.93 -14.76
CA LEU A 100 -11.51 -19.04 -15.84
C LEU A 100 -10.58 -19.08 -17.07
N GLY A 101 -9.52 -19.90 -17.06
CA GLY A 101 -8.57 -20.02 -18.16
C GLY A 101 -7.60 -18.82 -18.32
N LEU A 102 -7.64 -17.85 -17.42
CA LEU A 102 -6.85 -16.62 -17.53
C LEU A 102 -5.32 -16.83 -17.57
N PRO A 103 -4.71 -17.77 -16.81
CA PRO A 103 -3.28 -18.05 -16.93
C PRO A 103 -2.86 -18.54 -18.32
N ALA A 104 -3.73 -19.27 -19.03
CA ALA A 104 -3.46 -19.69 -20.40
C ALA A 104 -3.54 -18.53 -21.41
N MET A 105 -4.44 -17.57 -21.16
CA MET A 105 -4.60 -16.38 -22.03
C MET A 105 -3.49 -15.36 -21.82
N ALA A 106 -2.91 -15.28 -20.63
CA ALA A 106 -1.86 -14.30 -20.27
C ALA A 106 -0.75 -14.93 -19.42
N PRO A 107 0.03 -15.89 -19.94
CA PRO A 107 0.98 -16.71 -19.18
C PRO A 107 2.11 -15.91 -18.51
N GLY A 108 2.46 -14.74 -19.04
CA GLY A 108 3.50 -13.87 -18.46
C GLY A 108 2.99 -12.91 -17.39
N ILE A 109 1.67 -12.77 -17.25
CA ILE A 109 1.03 -11.79 -16.34
C ILE A 109 0.32 -12.51 -15.20
N VAL A 110 -0.51 -13.51 -15.51
CA VAL A 110 -1.31 -14.25 -14.54
C VAL A 110 -0.52 -15.47 -14.05
N THR A 111 0.39 -15.22 -13.13
CA THR A 111 1.22 -16.26 -12.49
C THR A 111 0.84 -16.42 -11.02
N LEU A 112 1.14 -17.60 -10.45
CA LEU A 112 0.89 -17.84 -9.02
C LEU A 112 1.57 -16.81 -8.11
N PRO A 113 2.87 -16.47 -8.27
CA PRO A 113 3.49 -15.43 -7.46
C PRO A 113 2.86 -14.05 -7.64
N ALA A 114 2.44 -13.70 -8.87
CA ALA A 114 1.77 -12.43 -9.13
C ALA A 114 0.42 -12.35 -8.41
N ALA A 115 -0.38 -13.42 -8.44
CA ALA A 115 -1.65 -13.49 -7.73
C ALA A 115 -1.48 -13.34 -6.22
N ILE A 116 -0.51 -14.06 -5.63
CA ILE A 116 -0.21 -13.95 -4.19
C ILE A 116 0.19 -12.51 -3.84
N LYS A 117 1.13 -11.91 -4.57
CA LYS A 117 1.60 -10.54 -4.33
C LYS A 117 0.48 -9.50 -4.47
N THR A 118 -0.37 -9.64 -5.49
CA THR A 118 -1.49 -8.73 -5.74
C THR A 118 -2.53 -8.80 -4.62
N VAL A 119 -2.92 -10.00 -4.20
CA VAL A 119 -3.89 -10.18 -3.12
C VAL A 119 -3.33 -9.71 -1.78
N ALA A 120 -2.07 -10.04 -1.48
CA ALA A 120 -1.39 -9.57 -0.28
C ALA A 120 -1.34 -8.03 -0.22
N PHE A 121 -0.96 -7.39 -1.34
CA PHE A 121 -0.97 -5.93 -1.46
C PHE A 121 -2.38 -5.35 -1.25
N GLY A 122 -3.40 -5.92 -1.88
CA GLY A 122 -4.79 -5.44 -1.77
C GLY A 122 -5.31 -5.52 -0.33
N LEU A 123 -5.14 -6.65 0.34
CA LEU A 123 -5.57 -6.84 1.74
C LEU A 123 -4.82 -5.89 2.69
N ALA A 124 -3.51 -5.76 2.51
CA ALA A 124 -2.69 -4.84 3.29
C ALA A 124 -3.10 -3.37 3.07
N THR A 125 -3.46 -3.01 1.83
CA THR A 125 -3.95 -1.67 1.50
C THR A 125 -5.28 -1.37 2.18
N LEU A 126 -6.24 -2.31 2.15
CA LEU A 126 -7.52 -2.15 2.83
C LEU A 126 -7.35 -1.95 4.35
N ALA A 127 -6.49 -2.75 4.98
CA ALA A 127 -6.18 -2.59 6.40
C ALA A 127 -5.55 -1.23 6.71
N SER A 128 -4.58 -0.80 5.90
CA SER A 128 -3.92 0.50 6.03
C SER A 128 -4.89 1.68 5.84
N MET A 129 -5.81 1.58 4.88
CA MET A 129 -6.86 2.59 4.66
C MET A 129 -7.82 2.68 5.86
N THR A 130 -8.24 1.54 6.40
CA THR A 130 -9.08 1.48 7.60
C THR A 130 -8.38 2.12 8.79
N TRP A 131 -7.11 1.79 9.02
CA TRP A 131 -6.29 2.40 10.06
C TRP A 131 -6.20 3.93 9.92
N ASN A 132 -5.88 4.41 8.71
CA ASN A 132 -5.83 5.84 8.43
C ASN A 132 -7.16 6.51 8.69
N PHE A 133 -8.27 5.91 8.22
CA PHE A 133 -9.61 6.47 8.43
C PHE A 133 -9.95 6.62 9.92
N VAL A 134 -9.69 5.57 10.71
CA VAL A 134 -9.95 5.59 12.16
C VAL A 134 -9.10 6.67 12.85
N LEU A 135 -7.79 6.71 12.59
CA LEU A 135 -6.90 7.68 13.24
C LEU A 135 -7.14 9.11 12.77
N TYR A 136 -7.49 9.33 11.50
CA TYR A 136 -7.83 10.66 11.02
C TYR A 136 -9.06 11.19 11.75
N ARG A 137 -10.09 10.37 11.91
CA ARG A 137 -11.33 10.73 12.59
C ARG A 137 -11.14 10.96 14.09
N THR A 138 -10.35 10.11 14.77
CA THR A 138 -10.26 10.10 16.23
C THR A 138 -9.13 10.94 16.79
N TRP A 139 -8.07 11.17 16.03
CA TRP A 139 -6.85 11.79 16.53
C TRP A 139 -6.34 12.98 15.70
N VAL A 140 -6.29 12.87 14.37
CA VAL A 140 -5.66 13.90 13.53
C VAL A 140 -6.56 15.13 13.41
N PHE A 141 -7.84 14.93 13.12
CA PHE A 141 -8.81 16.00 12.91
C PHE A 141 -9.76 16.23 14.10
N ARG A 142 -9.40 15.71 15.26
CA ARG A 142 -10.17 16.00 16.48
C ARG A 142 -10.01 17.48 16.80
N THR A 143 -11.05 18.26 16.57
CA THR A 143 -11.16 19.63 17.07
C THR A 143 -11.20 19.57 18.60
N ALA A 144 -10.29 20.28 19.26
CA ALA A 144 -10.47 20.55 20.67
C ALA A 144 -11.81 21.27 20.83
N SER A 145 -12.76 20.66 21.53
CA SER A 145 -13.96 21.37 21.97
C SER A 145 -13.53 22.59 22.79
N PRO A 146 -14.16 23.76 22.57
CA PRO A 146 -13.86 24.97 23.33
C PRO A 146 -14.09 24.77 24.81
#